data_c7002cbf5200218b9dbabf8badaf7c54
#
_entry.id   c7002cbf5200218b9dbabf8badaf7c54
#
_cell.length_a   1.000
_cell.length_b   1.000
_cell.length_c   1.000
_cell.angle_alpha   90.00
_cell.angle_beta   90.00
_cell.angle_gamma   90.00
#
_symmetry.space_group_name_H-M   'P 1'
#
loop_
_entity.id
_entity.type
_entity.pdbx_description
1 polymer ?
#
loop_
_entity_poly.entity_id
_entity_poly.type
_entity_poly.pdbx_seq_one_letter_code
_entity_poly.pdbx_strand_id
1 'polypeptide(L)'
;MKKNGKDVVTYTEDEIRSDPYGFTLKEITEVLGEQEAQKLFNVLYKKKPNAQYQTVKIKEIQQGGDTSKYAFELKDGYCIETVCIKRKTGTTVCVSTMVGCPVGCIFCESGSNGFIRNLTPSEIVQQVVLLKEKVNRIVYMGMGEPLFNYNSLIKSIHILRDRNGYNFPTDGITVSTVGPLMQLKKLREEHLKIQLTLSLHATNQTTRNKVIPHMSGNKIEDVVEAVLSYSERHNRKITIAYLLLPGVNDRPLDARQLSRWFRGKNVLINLLQYNNTKCFDMKSPNKQQLVAFKNLLEREGLEVKLRESRGGKIKAACGQLVSEHNKKGRGAVPSAIRLDIEKSRNNGTVHSNVPKNTRKEAHLNKKKGKSQKNDI
;
A
#
# COMPACT_ATOMS: atom_id res chain seq x y z
N MET A 1 -34.18 8.22 -3.41
CA MET A 1 -34.79 8.12 -4.76
C MET A 1 -33.95 7.20 -5.63
N LYS A 2 -34.54 6.21 -6.29
CA LYS A 2 -33.80 5.33 -7.22
C LYS A 2 -33.88 5.92 -8.62
N LYS A 3 -32.76 6.38 -9.18
CA LYS A 3 -32.62 6.66 -10.61
C LYS A 3 -31.82 5.50 -11.23
N ASN A 4 -32.42 4.74 -12.12
CA ASN A 4 -31.82 3.58 -12.82
C ASN A 4 -31.26 2.47 -11.91
N GLY A 5 -31.96 2.12 -10.83
CA GLY A 5 -31.59 0.96 -9.99
C GLY A 5 -30.33 1.11 -9.12
N LYS A 6 -29.68 2.27 -9.11
CA LYS A 6 -28.58 2.61 -8.19
C LYS A 6 -29.08 3.56 -7.12
N ASP A 7 -28.73 3.28 -5.87
CA ASP A 7 -28.96 4.24 -4.79
C ASP A 7 -28.17 5.52 -5.09
N VAL A 8 -28.88 6.62 -5.28
CA VAL A 8 -28.26 7.94 -5.45
C VAL A 8 -27.81 8.39 -4.06
N VAL A 9 -26.53 8.36 -3.82
CA VAL A 9 -25.96 8.98 -2.62
C VAL A 9 -26.10 10.47 -2.77
N THR A 10 -27.01 11.08 -2.02
CA THR A 10 -27.19 12.52 -1.96
C THR A 10 -26.34 13.08 -0.82
N TYR A 11 -25.43 13.99 -1.18
CA TYR A 11 -24.63 14.72 -0.20
C TYR A 11 -25.35 16.02 0.18
N THR A 12 -25.09 16.50 1.38
CA THR A 12 -25.55 17.83 1.83
C THR A 12 -24.51 18.91 1.49
N GLU A 13 -24.94 20.16 1.45
CA GLU A 13 -24.03 21.29 1.29
C GLU A 13 -22.99 21.35 2.41
N ASP A 14 -23.40 21.09 3.66
CA ASP A 14 -22.51 21.10 4.83
C ASP A 14 -21.44 20.01 4.74
N GLU A 15 -21.79 18.81 4.27
CA GLU A 15 -20.79 17.73 4.06
C GLU A 15 -19.74 18.17 3.03
N ILE A 16 -20.15 18.75 1.93
CA ILE A 16 -19.23 19.23 0.89
C ILE A 16 -18.36 20.37 1.41
N ARG A 17 -18.95 21.38 2.06
CA ARG A 17 -18.19 22.54 2.55
C ARG A 17 -17.23 22.21 3.70
N SER A 18 -17.57 21.20 4.52
CA SER A 18 -16.72 20.78 5.65
C SER A 18 -15.49 19.96 5.24
N ASP A 19 -15.55 19.26 4.08
CA ASP A 19 -14.45 18.41 3.58
C ASP A 19 -14.44 18.28 2.04
N PRO A 20 -14.30 19.40 1.31
CA PRO A 20 -14.51 19.44 -0.13
C PRO A 20 -13.46 18.62 -0.93
N TYR A 21 -12.30 18.33 -0.36
CA TYR A 21 -11.29 17.45 -1.01
C TYR A 21 -11.78 16.01 -1.19
N GLY A 22 -12.85 15.62 -0.52
CA GLY A 22 -13.45 14.29 -0.61
C GLY A 22 -14.43 14.08 -1.76
N PHE A 23 -14.69 15.12 -2.56
CA PHE A 23 -15.74 15.11 -3.58
C PHE A 23 -15.21 15.42 -4.98
N THR A 24 -15.78 14.76 -5.97
CA THR A 24 -15.55 15.07 -7.38
C THR A 24 -16.25 16.37 -7.75
N LEU A 25 -15.76 17.06 -8.80
CA LEU A 25 -16.44 18.26 -9.31
C LEU A 25 -17.92 18.01 -9.62
N LYS A 26 -18.23 16.83 -10.18
CA LYS A 26 -19.62 16.44 -10.49
C LYS A 26 -20.50 16.40 -9.24
N GLU A 27 -20.03 15.74 -8.17
CA GLU A 27 -20.78 15.65 -6.90
C GLU A 27 -21.00 17.03 -6.28
N ILE A 28 -19.98 17.90 -6.33
CA ILE A 28 -20.09 19.29 -5.84
C ILE A 28 -21.08 20.08 -6.70
N THR A 29 -21.05 19.92 -8.03
CA THR A 29 -21.97 20.59 -8.95
C THR A 29 -23.42 20.17 -8.73
N GLU A 30 -23.67 18.89 -8.43
CA GLU A 30 -25.03 18.38 -8.16
C GLU A 30 -25.65 19.02 -6.92
N VAL A 31 -24.85 19.50 -5.96
CA VAL A 31 -25.32 20.09 -4.69
C VAL A 31 -25.26 21.62 -4.70
N LEU A 32 -24.13 22.20 -5.13
CA LEU A 32 -23.87 23.64 -5.04
C LEU A 32 -24.20 24.42 -6.34
N GLY A 33 -24.47 23.69 -7.43
CA GLY A 33 -24.56 24.28 -8.76
C GLY A 33 -23.20 24.56 -9.40
N GLU A 34 -23.18 24.76 -10.73
CA GLU A 34 -21.97 24.78 -11.55
C GLU A 34 -21.01 25.92 -11.18
N GLN A 35 -21.51 27.10 -10.97
CA GLN A 35 -20.70 28.31 -10.68
C GLN A 35 -19.97 28.19 -9.33
N GLU A 36 -20.68 27.78 -8.27
CA GLU A 36 -20.10 27.62 -6.94
C GLU A 36 -19.13 26.43 -6.91
N ALA A 37 -19.47 25.32 -7.55
CA ALA A 37 -18.59 24.17 -7.67
C ALA A 37 -17.25 24.53 -8.34
N GLN A 38 -17.30 25.28 -9.45
CA GLN A 38 -16.10 25.71 -10.16
C GLN A 38 -15.25 26.69 -9.34
N LYS A 39 -15.89 27.63 -8.62
CA LYS A 39 -15.18 28.54 -7.70
C LYS A 39 -14.46 27.74 -6.60
N LEU A 40 -15.16 26.81 -5.96
CA LEU A 40 -14.61 25.98 -4.89
C LEU A 40 -13.44 25.14 -5.43
N PHE A 41 -13.58 24.46 -6.56
CA PHE A 41 -12.52 23.66 -7.19
C PHE A 41 -11.27 24.49 -7.52
N ASN A 42 -11.44 25.71 -8.01
CA ASN A 42 -10.34 26.63 -8.25
C ASN A 42 -9.59 27.01 -6.96
N VAL A 43 -10.31 27.20 -5.87
CA VAL A 43 -9.71 27.49 -4.55
C VAL A 43 -8.93 26.29 -4.04
N LEU A 44 -9.45 25.07 -4.21
CA LEU A 44 -8.83 23.85 -3.72
C LEU A 44 -7.54 23.47 -4.48
N TYR A 45 -7.52 23.64 -5.80
CA TYR A 45 -6.50 23.01 -6.64
C TYR A 45 -5.61 23.99 -7.43
N LYS A 46 -6.06 25.23 -7.70
CA LYS A 46 -5.30 26.22 -8.50
C LYS A 46 -4.63 27.30 -7.65
N LYS A 47 -4.95 27.39 -6.38
CA LYS A 47 -4.32 28.29 -5.41
C LYS A 47 -3.51 27.49 -4.39
N LYS A 48 -2.75 28.21 -3.52
CA LYS A 48 -2.14 27.54 -2.36
C LYS A 48 -3.26 26.90 -1.52
N PRO A 49 -3.02 25.69 -0.97
CA PRO A 49 -4.02 24.99 -0.16
C PRO A 49 -4.56 25.91 0.95
N ASN A 50 -5.88 26.06 0.98
CA ASN A 50 -6.54 26.89 1.99
C ASN A 50 -6.70 26.09 3.29
N ALA A 51 -6.16 26.61 4.39
CA ALA A 51 -6.20 25.96 5.70
C ALA A 51 -7.65 25.68 6.17
N GLN A 52 -8.62 26.47 5.74
CA GLN A 52 -10.05 26.30 6.07
C GLN A 52 -10.59 24.91 5.67
N TYR A 53 -10.11 24.37 4.55
CA TYR A 53 -10.58 23.08 4.00
C TYR A 53 -9.69 21.90 4.32
N GLN A 54 -8.62 22.12 5.08
CA GLN A 54 -7.68 21.04 5.42
C GLN A 54 -8.22 20.20 6.57
N THR A 55 -8.36 18.91 6.31
CA THR A 55 -8.78 17.92 7.31
C THR A 55 -7.60 17.09 7.83
N VAL A 56 -6.42 17.24 7.22
CA VAL A 56 -5.16 16.66 7.67
C VAL A 56 -4.12 17.77 7.89
N LYS A 57 -3.23 17.57 8.85
CA LYS A 57 -2.16 18.51 9.19
C LYS A 57 -0.80 17.84 9.07
N ILE A 58 0.19 18.55 8.54
CA ILE A 58 1.57 18.08 8.58
C ILE A 58 2.06 18.21 10.02
N LYS A 59 2.32 17.08 10.66
CA LYS A 59 2.83 17.00 12.05
C LYS A 59 4.35 17.05 12.07
N GLU A 60 4.99 16.32 11.14
CA GLU A 60 6.43 16.20 11.09
C GLU A 60 6.91 15.99 9.65
N ILE A 61 8.09 16.50 9.34
CA ILE A 61 8.79 16.26 8.07
C ILE A 61 10.20 15.77 8.40
N GLN A 62 10.52 14.56 8.00
CA GLN A 62 11.87 14.01 8.07
C GLN A 62 12.51 14.03 6.67
N GLN A 63 13.76 14.48 6.58
CA GLN A 63 14.50 14.56 5.32
C GLN A 63 15.73 13.66 5.33
N GLY A 64 15.95 12.95 4.22
CA GLY A 64 17.09 12.08 4.02
C GLY A 64 17.54 12.06 2.56
N GLY A 65 18.42 13.00 2.19
CA GLY A 65 18.90 13.15 0.82
C GLY A 65 17.77 13.58 -0.15
N ASP A 66 17.48 12.75 -1.14
CA ASP A 66 16.42 12.98 -2.14
C ASP A 66 15.01 12.54 -1.66
N THR A 67 14.89 12.11 -0.43
CA THR A 67 13.64 11.55 0.13
C THR A 67 13.21 12.38 1.34
N SER A 68 11.92 12.75 1.36
CA SER A 68 11.25 13.37 2.50
C SER A 68 10.08 12.49 2.94
N LYS A 69 9.94 12.27 4.25
CA LYS A 69 8.81 11.57 4.86
C LYS A 69 7.99 12.58 5.64
N TYR A 70 6.70 12.63 5.33
CA TYR A 70 5.71 13.46 5.97
C TYR A 70 4.86 12.61 6.90
N ALA A 71 4.75 12.97 8.15
CA ALA A 71 3.73 12.45 9.05
C ALA A 71 2.53 13.41 9.02
N PHE A 72 1.38 12.91 8.57
CA PHE A 72 0.13 13.65 8.56
C PHE A 72 -0.74 13.21 9.75
N GLU A 73 -1.20 14.18 10.53
CA GLU A 73 -2.18 13.98 11.59
C GLU A 73 -3.59 14.17 11.05
N LEU A 74 -4.45 13.20 11.30
CA LEU A 74 -5.84 13.15 10.89
C LEU A 74 -6.75 13.78 11.96
N LYS A 75 -8.01 14.10 11.63
CA LYS A 75 -8.97 14.71 12.57
C LYS A 75 -9.20 13.89 13.85
N ASP A 76 -9.09 12.59 13.77
CA ASP A 76 -9.25 11.66 14.90
C ASP A 76 -7.96 11.40 15.70
N GLY A 77 -6.89 12.15 15.41
CA GLY A 77 -5.60 12.09 16.08
C GLY A 77 -4.69 10.96 15.62
N TYR A 78 -5.13 10.08 14.72
CA TYR A 78 -4.23 9.11 14.10
C TYR A 78 -3.30 9.80 13.11
N CYS A 79 -2.15 9.16 12.88
CA CYS A 79 -1.15 9.66 11.93
C CYS A 79 -0.90 8.63 10.81
N ILE A 80 -0.69 9.15 9.62
CA ILE A 80 -0.25 8.39 8.46
C ILE A 80 1.04 8.95 7.91
N GLU A 81 1.78 8.14 7.16
CA GLU A 81 3.03 8.56 6.54
C GLU A 81 2.92 8.62 5.02
N THR A 82 3.50 9.64 4.45
CA THR A 82 3.60 9.88 3.00
C THR A 82 5.06 10.13 2.66
N VAL A 83 5.55 9.53 1.58
CA VAL A 83 6.94 9.68 1.17
C VAL A 83 7.05 10.42 -0.16
N CYS A 84 7.88 11.44 -0.19
CA CYS A 84 8.21 12.22 -1.36
C CYS A 84 9.64 11.89 -1.80
N ILE A 85 9.83 11.44 -3.04
CA ILE A 85 11.11 11.06 -3.59
C ILE A 85 11.42 11.95 -4.80
N LYS A 86 12.43 12.79 -4.67
CA LYS A 86 12.93 13.66 -5.75
C LYS A 86 13.87 12.88 -6.66
N ARG A 87 13.67 12.98 -7.96
CA ARG A 87 14.53 12.38 -8.98
C ARG A 87 14.81 13.39 -10.08
N LYS A 88 15.84 13.14 -10.90
CA LYS A 88 16.10 13.95 -12.12
C LYS A 88 14.87 14.02 -13.04
N THR A 89 14.07 12.96 -13.08
CA THR A 89 12.86 12.84 -13.92
C THR A 89 11.59 13.37 -13.25
N GLY A 90 11.70 14.02 -12.08
CA GLY A 90 10.59 14.59 -11.32
C GLY A 90 10.34 13.90 -9.98
N THR A 91 9.32 14.36 -9.27
CA THR A 91 8.99 13.93 -7.91
C THR A 91 7.93 12.83 -7.91
N THR A 92 8.21 11.76 -7.18
CA THR A 92 7.25 10.67 -6.91
C THR A 92 6.74 10.79 -5.49
N VAL A 93 5.43 10.72 -5.31
CA VAL A 93 4.78 10.68 -4.00
C VAL A 93 4.19 9.31 -3.75
N CYS A 94 4.54 8.72 -2.60
CA CYS A 94 4.00 7.46 -2.10
C CYS A 94 2.94 7.76 -1.04
N VAL A 95 1.67 7.51 -1.38
CA VAL A 95 0.52 7.84 -0.53
C VAL A 95 -0.01 6.60 0.20
N SER A 96 -0.53 6.83 1.40
CA SER A 96 -1.20 5.85 2.23
C SER A 96 -2.70 5.80 1.92
N THR A 97 -3.33 4.64 2.14
CA THR A 97 -4.77 4.42 1.93
C THR A 97 -5.50 3.98 3.19
N MET A 98 -4.77 3.69 4.25
CA MET A 98 -5.31 3.21 5.52
C MET A 98 -4.47 3.70 6.69
N VAL A 99 -5.07 3.73 7.87
CA VAL A 99 -4.35 3.76 9.14
C VAL A 99 -4.07 2.32 9.53
N GLY A 100 -2.80 1.90 9.45
CA GLY A 100 -2.39 0.51 9.55
C GLY A 100 -2.67 -0.31 8.28
N CYS A 101 -2.63 -1.64 8.37
CA CYS A 101 -2.88 -2.54 7.24
C CYS A 101 -3.41 -3.90 7.71
N PRO A 102 -4.53 -4.41 7.13
CA PRO A 102 -5.11 -5.69 7.55
C PRO A 102 -4.40 -6.91 6.95
N VAL A 103 -3.51 -6.72 5.95
CA VAL A 103 -2.87 -7.82 5.21
C VAL A 103 -1.83 -8.57 6.04
N GLY A 104 -1.13 -7.89 6.94
CA GLY A 104 -0.20 -8.51 7.87
C GLY A 104 1.03 -9.14 7.20
N CYS A 105 1.51 -8.62 6.06
CA CYS A 105 2.75 -9.09 5.44
C CYS A 105 3.89 -9.10 6.46
N ILE A 106 4.59 -10.24 6.61
CA ILE A 106 5.61 -10.40 7.66
C ILE A 106 6.78 -9.41 7.55
N PHE A 107 7.05 -8.94 6.35
CA PHE A 107 8.16 -8.05 6.00
C PHE A 107 7.78 -6.56 6.03
N CYS A 108 6.54 -6.20 6.44
CA CYS A 108 6.02 -4.83 6.33
C CYS A 108 5.55 -4.29 7.69
N GLU A 109 6.13 -3.18 8.14
CA GLU A 109 5.78 -2.56 9.42
C GLU A 109 4.36 -1.98 9.44
N SER A 110 3.80 -1.59 8.30
CA SER A 110 2.43 -1.08 8.25
C SER A 110 1.38 -2.06 8.78
N GLY A 111 1.63 -3.37 8.63
CA GLY A 111 0.77 -4.43 9.17
C GLY A 111 1.05 -4.79 10.62
N SER A 112 2.23 -4.45 11.17
CA SER A 112 2.64 -4.88 12.52
C SER A 112 1.81 -4.23 13.63
N ASN A 113 1.27 -3.05 13.40
CA ASN A 113 0.38 -2.34 14.33
C ASN A 113 -1.11 -2.67 14.11
N GLY A 114 -1.40 -3.59 13.20
CA GLY A 114 -2.76 -3.96 12.84
C GLY A 114 -3.45 -2.92 11.94
N PHE A 115 -4.74 -3.12 11.73
CA PHE A 115 -5.61 -2.24 10.97
C PHE A 115 -6.50 -1.42 11.92
N ILE A 116 -6.64 -0.14 11.66
CA ILE A 116 -7.52 0.76 12.41
C ILE A 116 -8.73 1.13 11.56
N ARG A 117 -8.50 1.83 10.44
CA ARG A 117 -9.55 2.22 9.50
C ARG A 117 -9.02 2.55 8.11
N ASN A 118 -9.92 2.59 7.17
CA ASN A 118 -9.70 3.14 5.84
C ASN A 118 -9.53 4.67 5.92
N LEU A 119 -8.74 5.24 4.99
CA LEU A 119 -8.73 6.67 4.75
C LEU A 119 -9.91 7.08 3.88
N THR A 120 -10.43 8.28 4.11
CA THR A 120 -11.40 8.91 3.23
C THR A 120 -10.74 9.35 1.91
N PRO A 121 -11.52 9.60 0.84
CA PRO A 121 -10.97 10.18 -0.39
C PRO A 121 -10.23 11.49 -0.14
N SER A 122 -10.74 12.33 0.74
CA SER A 122 -10.14 13.59 1.15
C SER A 122 -8.77 13.40 1.81
N GLU A 123 -8.66 12.49 2.79
CA GLU A 123 -7.41 12.19 3.47
C GLU A 123 -6.35 11.64 2.49
N ILE A 124 -6.77 10.92 1.45
CA ILE A 124 -5.87 10.44 0.39
C ILE A 124 -5.43 11.60 -0.51
N VAL A 125 -6.35 12.42 -0.99
CA VAL A 125 -6.08 13.55 -1.90
C VAL A 125 -5.18 14.58 -1.23
N GLN A 126 -5.43 14.91 0.04
CA GLN A 126 -4.67 15.90 0.77
C GLN A 126 -3.21 15.53 0.98
N GLN A 127 -2.85 14.23 1.01
CA GLN A 127 -1.45 13.80 1.02
C GLN A 127 -0.68 14.26 -0.22
N VAL A 128 -1.36 14.56 -1.32
CA VAL A 128 -0.76 15.04 -2.57
C VAL A 128 -0.78 16.55 -2.67
N VAL A 129 -1.95 17.15 -2.43
CA VAL A 129 -2.15 18.58 -2.67
C VAL A 129 -1.49 19.48 -1.62
N LEU A 130 -1.23 18.96 -0.42
CA LEU A 130 -0.54 19.70 0.65
C LEU A 130 0.99 19.72 0.53
N LEU A 131 1.55 18.96 -0.40
CA LEU A 131 2.99 18.97 -0.63
C LEU A 131 3.41 20.25 -1.33
N LYS A 132 4.59 20.74 -0.95
CA LYS A 132 5.20 21.92 -1.59
C LYS A 132 5.81 21.60 -2.95
N GLU A 133 6.14 20.34 -3.18
CA GLU A 133 6.80 19.86 -4.37
C GLU A 133 5.81 19.67 -5.54
N LYS A 134 6.25 19.97 -6.76
CA LYS A 134 5.52 19.58 -7.97
C LYS A 134 5.58 18.07 -8.13
N VAL A 135 4.44 17.40 -7.97
CA VAL A 135 4.31 15.94 -8.08
C VAL A 135 4.21 15.53 -9.55
N ASN A 136 5.03 14.57 -9.95
CA ASN A 136 5.05 14.01 -11.31
C ASN A 136 4.55 12.56 -11.35
N ARG A 137 4.59 11.84 -10.22
CA ARG A 137 4.09 10.46 -10.10
C ARG A 137 3.45 10.26 -8.73
N ILE A 138 2.31 9.58 -8.72
CA ILE A 138 1.61 9.17 -7.50
C ILE A 138 1.63 7.65 -7.46
N VAL A 139 2.14 7.07 -6.37
CA VAL A 139 2.13 5.64 -6.15
C VAL A 139 1.36 5.31 -4.86
N TYR A 140 0.34 4.49 -4.96
CA TYR A 140 -0.42 3.98 -3.82
C TYR A 140 0.32 2.77 -3.27
N MET A 141 1.40 3.06 -2.52
CA MET A 141 2.35 2.07 -1.96
C MET A 141 2.73 2.40 -0.52
N GLY A 142 2.02 3.33 0.12
CA GLY A 142 2.19 3.69 1.53
C GLY A 142 1.53 2.70 2.46
N MET A 143 1.02 3.18 3.59
CA MET A 143 0.32 2.35 4.57
C MET A 143 -1.03 1.88 4.01
N GLY A 144 -1.32 0.56 4.15
CA GLY A 144 -2.58 -0.05 3.72
C GLY A 144 -2.48 -0.89 2.46
N GLU A 145 -3.56 -1.65 2.19
CA GLU A 145 -3.81 -2.33 0.92
C GLU A 145 -4.84 -1.50 0.13
N PRO A 146 -4.45 -0.86 -0.99
CA PRO A 146 -5.34 0.08 -1.68
C PRO A 146 -6.66 -0.54 -2.13
N LEU A 147 -6.64 -1.79 -2.60
CA LEU A 147 -7.85 -2.43 -3.09
C LEU A 147 -8.84 -2.81 -1.98
N PHE A 148 -8.42 -2.89 -0.72
CA PHE A 148 -9.35 -3.04 0.40
C PHE A 148 -10.05 -1.72 0.77
N ASN A 149 -9.51 -0.58 0.31
CA ASN A 149 -10.18 0.72 0.38
C ASN A 149 -10.63 1.18 -1.02
N TYR A 150 -11.27 0.27 -1.75
CA TYR A 150 -11.55 0.40 -3.17
C TYR A 150 -12.27 1.70 -3.55
N ASN A 151 -13.38 2.00 -2.87
CA ASN A 151 -14.21 3.16 -3.23
C ASN A 151 -13.47 4.48 -3.02
N SER A 152 -12.75 4.63 -1.90
CA SER A 152 -11.94 5.83 -1.63
C SER A 152 -10.75 5.93 -2.57
N LEU A 153 -10.12 4.80 -2.91
CA LEU A 153 -9.05 4.74 -3.90
C LEU A 153 -9.51 5.28 -5.25
N ILE A 154 -10.57 4.70 -5.80
CA ILE A 154 -11.09 5.07 -7.13
C ILE A 154 -11.56 6.53 -7.14
N LYS A 155 -12.28 6.95 -6.09
CA LYS A 155 -12.74 8.34 -5.95
C LYS A 155 -11.56 9.32 -5.87
N SER A 156 -10.52 9.02 -5.09
CA SER A 156 -9.32 9.86 -4.99
C SER A 156 -8.60 9.99 -6.34
N ILE A 157 -8.54 8.91 -7.12
CA ILE A 157 -7.96 8.93 -8.47
C ILE A 157 -8.78 9.84 -9.41
N HIS A 158 -10.12 9.75 -9.38
CA HIS A 158 -10.98 10.62 -10.17
C HIS A 158 -10.79 12.09 -9.81
N ILE A 159 -10.77 12.42 -8.52
CA ILE A 159 -10.56 13.79 -8.03
C ILE A 159 -9.20 14.34 -8.50
N LEU A 160 -8.11 13.59 -8.32
CA LEU A 160 -6.75 14.02 -8.72
C LEU A 160 -6.59 14.17 -10.23
N ARG A 161 -7.37 13.42 -11.04
CA ARG A 161 -7.35 13.47 -12.51
C ARG A 161 -8.26 14.53 -13.10
N ASP A 162 -9.14 15.11 -12.32
CA ASP A 162 -10.10 16.10 -12.87
C ASP A 162 -9.36 17.27 -13.54
N ARG A 163 -9.71 17.55 -14.79
CA ARG A 163 -9.07 18.57 -15.63
C ARG A 163 -9.25 19.98 -15.08
N ASN A 164 -10.36 20.21 -14.38
CA ASN A 164 -10.65 21.49 -13.74
C ASN A 164 -9.94 21.66 -12.39
N GLY A 165 -9.41 20.56 -11.81
CA GLY A 165 -8.74 20.52 -10.52
C GLY A 165 -7.22 20.34 -10.64
N TYR A 166 -6.70 19.27 -10.01
CA TYR A 166 -5.26 18.97 -9.98
C TYR A 166 -4.70 18.50 -11.33
N ASN A 167 -5.57 17.96 -12.20
CA ASN A 167 -5.29 17.54 -13.58
C ASN A 167 -4.09 16.56 -13.70
N PHE A 168 -4.07 15.55 -12.85
CA PHE A 168 -2.96 14.62 -12.82
C PHE A 168 -3.07 13.57 -13.94
N PRO A 169 -2.00 13.32 -14.72
CA PRO A 169 -2.04 12.36 -15.81
C PRO A 169 -2.19 10.92 -15.32
N THR A 170 -3.04 10.14 -15.99
CA THR A 170 -3.29 8.73 -15.62
C THR A 170 -2.02 7.87 -15.62
N ASP A 171 -1.13 8.11 -16.57
CA ASP A 171 0.15 7.37 -16.70
C ASP A 171 1.12 7.65 -15.54
N GLY A 172 0.89 8.71 -14.80
CA GLY A 172 1.63 9.05 -13.59
C GLY A 172 1.12 8.34 -12.34
N ILE A 173 0.00 7.59 -12.42
CA ILE A 173 -0.61 6.92 -11.27
C ILE A 173 -0.31 5.43 -11.29
N THR A 174 0.22 4.93 -10.17
CA THR A 174 0.47 3.49 -9.97
C THR A 174 -0.26 3.02 -8.72
N VAL A 175 -1.01 1.93 -8.84
CA VAL A 175 -1.59 1.21 -7.70
C VAL A 175 -0.83 -0.09 -7.50
N SER A 176 -0.34 -0.32 -6.27
CA SER A 176 0.29 -1.57 -5.87
C SER A 176 -0.65 -2.34 -4.95
N THR A 177 -0.79 -3.63 -5.20
CA THR A 177 -1.72 -4.48 -4.45
C THR A 177 -1.14 -5.87 -4.22
N VAL A 178 -1.53 -6.50 -3.13
CA VAL A 178 -1.29 -7.94 -2.89
C VAL A 178 -2.28 -8.82 -3.65
N GLY A 179 -3.26 -8.24 -4.33
CA GLY A 179 -4.17 -8.94 -5.22
C GLY A 179 -5.41 -9.55 -4.58
N PRO A 180 -6.24 -8.80 -3.83
CA PRO A 180 -7.58 -9.24 -3.47
C PRO A 180 -8.37 -9.51 -4.75
N LEU A 181 -8.74 -10.78 -4.98
CA LEU A 181 -9.20 -11.25 -6.28
C LEU A 181 -10.50 -10.57 -6.75
N MET A 182 -11.47 -10.39 -5.86
CA MET A 182 -12.73 -9.72 -6.19
C MET A 182 -12.50 -8.27 -6.62
N GLN A 183 -11.66 -7.54 -5.90
CA GLN A 183 -11.35 -6.15 -6.18
C GLN A 183 -10.48 -5.99 -7.44
N LEU A 184 -9.58 -6.94 -7.71
CA LEU A 184 -8.85 -6.98 -8.99
C LEU A 184 -9.78 -7.16 -10.18
N LYS A 185 -10.75 -8.08 -10.08
CA LYS A 185 -11.78 -8.29 -11.12
C LYS A 185 -12.62 -7.01 -11.32
N LYS A 186 -13.00 -6.33 -10.22
CA LYS A 186 -13.71 -5.05 -10.29
C LYS A 186 -12.86 -3.96 -10.94
N LEU A 187 -11.57 -3.85 -10.58
CA LEU A 187 -10.64 -2.87 -11.16
C LEU A 187 -10.43 -3.08 -12.67
N ARG A 188 -10.46 -4.31 -13.14
CA ARG A 188 -10.39 -4.64 -14.57
C ARG A 188 -11.52 -4.01 -15.38
N GLU A 189 -12.71 -3.88 -14.79
CA GLU A 189 -13.90 -3.31 -15.47
C GLU A 189 -13.95 -1.77 -15.36
N GLU A 190 -13.10 -1.15 -14.55
CA GLU A 190 -13.01 0.32 -14.48
C GLU A 190 -12.45 0.91 -15.77
N HIS A 191 -12.97 2.06 -16.18
CA HIS A 191 -12.42 2.82 -17.33
C HIS A 191 -11.14 3.61 -16.94
N LEU A 192 -10.34 3.05 -16.04
CA LEU A 192 -9.11 3.65 -15.51
C LEU A 192 -7.89 2.87 -15.99
N LYS A 193 -7.15 3.44 -16.94
CA LYS A 193 -5.90 2.86 -17.47
C LYS A 193 -4.70 3.24 -16.59
N ILE A 194 -4.73 2.92 -15.29
CA ILE A 194 -3.63 3.17 -14.36
C ILE A 194 -2.52 2.11 -14.49
N GLN A 195 -1.34 2.42 -13.98
CA GLN A 195 -0.27 1.44 -13.84
C GLN A 195 -0.58 0.51 -12.66
N LEU A 196 -0.56 -0.81 -12.89
CA LEU A 196 -0.81 -1.80 -11.85
C LEU A 196 0.48 -2.51 -11.48
N THR A 197 0.72 -2.65 -10.17
CA THR A 197 1.82 -3.43 -9.61
C THR A 197 1.23 -4.53 -8.72
N LEU A 198 1.58 -5.79 -8.99
CA LEU A 198 1.25 -6.90 -8.11
C LEU A 198 2.40 -7.16 -7.14
N SER A 199 2.15 -7.04 -5.85
CA SER A 199 3.04 -7.50 -4.77
C SER A 199 2.92 -9.02 -4.63
N LEU A 200 3.71 -9.76 -5.45
CA LEU A 200 3.59 -11.21 -5.55
C LEU A 200 4.37 -11.93 -4.47
N HIS A 201 5.66 -11.67 -4.37
CA HIS A 201 6.64 -12.10 -3.35
C HIS A 201 6.77 -13.61 -3.11
N ALA A 202 6.08 -14.43 -3.88
CA ALA A 202 6.13 -15.89 -3.82
C ALA A 202 5.82 -16.50 -5.19
N THR A 203 6.18 -17.77 -5.37
CA THR A 203 5.94 -18.54 -6.60
C THR A 203 5.10 -19.79 -6.36
N ASN A 204 4.69 -20.00 -5.11
CA ASN A 204 3.80 -21.08 -4.70
C ASN A 204 2.95 -20.63 -3.50
N GLN A 205 1.81 -21.30 -3.33
CA GLN A 205 0.82 -20.95 -2.32
C GLN A 205 1.38 -21.06 -0.89
N THR A 206 2.18 -22.10 -0.62
CA THR A 206 2.76 -22.33 0.72
C THR A 206 3.66 -21.17 1.16
N THR A 207 4.56 -20.73 0.27
CA THR A 207 5.41 -19.57 0.54
C THR A 207 4.59 -18.29 0.65
N ARG A 208 3.61 -18.11 -0.25
CA ARG A 208 2.75 -16.91 -0.23
C ARG A 208 1.96 -16.80 1.08
N ASN A 209 1.40 -17.90 1.56
CA ASN A 209 0.66 -17.94 2.84
C ASN A 209 1.54 -17.60 4.04
N LYS A 210 2.85 -17.90 3.96
CA LYS A 210 3.81 -17.53 5.00
C LYS A 210 4.15 -16.04 4.97
N VAL A 211 4.37 -15.48 3.78
CA VAL A 211 4.85 -14.09 3.64
C VAL A 211 3.72 -13.07 3.60
N ILE A 212 2.50 -13.46 3.17
CA ILE A 212 1.28 -12.64 3.10
C ILE A 212 0.11 -13.43 3.73
N PRO A 213 0.09 -13.62 5.05
CA PRO A 213 -0.76 -14.62 5.71
C PRO A 213 -2.26 -14.37 5.56
N HIS A 214 -2.72 -13.12 5.54
CA HIS A 214 -4.15 -12.82 5.46
C HIS A 214 -4.73 -12.86 4.05
N MET A 215 -3.92 -13.27 3.05
CA MET A 215 -4.36 -13.48 1.67
C MET A 215 -4.38 -14.97 1.27
N SER A 216 -4.32 -15.87 2.24
CA SER A 216 -4.17 -17.32 2.04
C SER A 216 -5.29 -17.98 1.22
N GLY A 217 -6.48 -17.40 1.16
CA GLY A 217 -7.58 -17.98 0.38
C GLY A 217 -7.70 -17.47 -1.05
N ASN A 218 -6.85 -16.53 -1.46
CA ASN A 218 -6.72 -16.23 -2.87
C ASN A 218 -5.64 -17.13 -3.45
N LYS A 219 -6.01 -18.08 -4.32
CA LYS A 219 -5.04 -18.92 -5.01
C LYS A 219 -4.08 -18.03 -5.80
N ILE A 220 -2.80 -18.31 -5.71
CA ILE A 220 -1.77 -17.48 -6.35
C ILE A 220 -1.94 -17.47 -7.87
N GLU A 221 -2.37 -18.57 -8.45
CA GLU A 221 -2.64 -18.73 -9.89
C GLU A 221 -3.78 -17.81 -10.32
N ASP A 222 -4.89 -17.78 -9.56
CA ASP A 222 -6.05 -16.94 -9.87
C ASP A 222 -5.67 -15.44 -9.80
N VAL A 223 -4.81 -15.05 -8.85
CA VAL A 223 -4.31 -13.68 -8.74
C VAL A 223 -3.41 -13.32 -9.93
N VAL A 224 -2.54 -14.23 -10.36
CA VAL A 224 -1.69 -14.05 -11.55
C VAL A 224 -2.55 -13.91 -12.81
N GLU A 225 -3.55 -14.76 -12.98
CA GLU A 225 -4.48 -14.68 -14.10
C GLU A 225 -5.26 -13.36 -14.11
N ALA A 226 -5.75 -12.91 -12.95
CA ALA A 226 -6.50 -11.67 -12.84
C ALA A 226 -5.68 -10.43 -13.24
N VAL A 227 -4.39 -10.36 -12.87
CA VAL A 227 -3.53 -9.24 -13.28
C VAL A 227 -3.12 -9.31 -14.75
N LEU A 228 -2.93 -10.51 -15.32
CA LEU A 228 -2.70 -10.68 -16.75
C LEU A 228 -3.93 -10.26 -17.56
N SER A 229 -5.12 -10.64 -17.10
CA SER A 229 -6.39 -10.22 -17.70
C SER A 229 -6.59 -8.69 -17.63
N TYR A 230 -6.15 -8.03 -16.55
CA TYR A 230 -6.10 -6.56 -16.48
C TYR A 230 -5.14 -5.98 -17.52
N SER A 231 -3.93 -6.56 -17.67
CA SER A 231 -2.94 -6.16 -18.68
C SER A 231 -3.52 -6.18 -20.10
N GLU A 232 -4.16 -7.27 -20.45
CA GLU A 232 -4.77 -7.48 -21.77
C GLU A 232 -5.94 -6.49 -22.01
N ARG A 233 -6.86 -6.37 -21.04
CA ARG A 233 -8.03 -5.48 -21.13
C ARG A 233 -7.67 -4.02 -21.36
N HIS A 234 -6.62 -3.54 -20.68
CA HIS A 234 -6.21 -2.13 -20.70
C HIS A 234 -5.05 -1.86 -21.64
N ASN A 235 -4.46 -2.88 -22.25
CA ASN A 235 -3.21 -2.82 -23.01
C ASN A 235 -2.10 -2.09 -22.22
N ARG A 236 -1.86 -2.56 -20.98
CA ARG A 236 -0.89 -1.95 -20.06
C ARG A 236 0.12 -2.96 -19.55
N LYS A 237 1.40 -2.55 -19.51
CA LYS A 237 2.45 -3.36 -18.88
C LYS A 237 2.20 -3.47 -17.39
N ILE A 238 2.17 -4.70 -16.88
CA ILE A 238 2.07 -4.96 -15.44
C ILE A 238 3.46 -5.01 -14.82
N THR A 239 3.58 -4.47 -13.62
CA THR A 239 4.79 -4.65 -12.81
C THR A 239 4.53 -5.74 -11.76
N ILE A 240 5.40 -6.73 -11.69
CA ILE A 240 5.42 -7.72 -10.61
C ILE A 240 6.49 -7.31 -9.61
N ALA A 241 6.09 -6.84 -8.46
CA ALA A 241 6.99 -6.58 -7.35
C ALA A 241 7.38 -7.91 -6.70
N TYR A 242 8.66 -8.22 -6.71
CA TYR A 242 9.20 -9.43 -6.12
C TYR A 242 10.29 -9.09 -5.11
N LEU A 243 9.93 -9.12 -3.83
CA LEU A 243 10.85 -8.88 -2.72
C LEU A 243 11.70 -10.13 -2.51
N LEU A 244 13.01 -10.00 -2.70
CA LEU A 244 13.92 -11.13 -2.50
C LEU A 244 14.16 -11.38 -1.02
N LEU A 245 13.78 -12.57 -0.57
CA LEU A 245 13.93 -13.06 0.79
C LEU A 245 14.85 -14.30 0.75
N PRO A 246 16.13 -14.18 1.16
CA PRO A 246 17.11 -15.26 1.06
C PRO A 246 16.64 -16.54 1.75
N GLY A 247 16.76 -17.68 1.04
CA GLY A 247 16.31 -18.99 1.52
C GLY A 247 14.80 -19.21 1.53
N VAL A 248 14.00 -18.22 1.12
CA VAL A 248 12.53 -18.31 1.11
C VAL A 248 11.98 -18.38 -0.31
N ASN A 249 12.39 -17.44 -1.17
CA ASN A 249 11.83 -17.26 -2.52
C ASN A 249 12.91 -16.98 -3.59
N ASP A 250 14.14 -17.37 -3.36
CA ASP A 250 15.31 -17.08 -4.21
C ASP A 250 15.89 -18.33 -4.92
N ARG A 251 15.14 -19.44 -4.97
CA ARG A 251 15.58 -20.71 -5.54
C ARG A 251 15.46 -20.70 -7.08
N PRO A 252 16.23 -21.54 -7.79
CA PRO A 252 16.07 -21.73 -9.23
C PRO A 252 14.64 -22.13 -9.66
N LEU A 253 13.94 -22.90 -8.82
CA LEU A 253 12.53 -23.25 -9.06
C LEU A 253 11.61 -22.03 -9.04
N ASP A 254 11.90 -21.04 -8.21
CA ASP A 254 11.11 -19.80 -8.13
C ASP A 254 11.26 -18.99 -9.43
N ALA A 255 12.49 -18.90 -9.96
CA ALA A 255 12.72 -18.23 -11.24
C ALA A 255 12.01 -18.94 -12.41
N ARG A 256 12.09 -20.26 -12.48
CA ARG A 256 11.36 -21.04 -13.49
C ARG A 256 9.87 -20.90 -13.39
N GLN A 257 9.30 -20.81 -12.19
CA GLN A 257 7.87 -20.63 -12.00
C GLN A 257 7.42 -19.21 -12.43
N LEU A 258 8.22 -18.18 -12.12
CA LEU A 258 7.96 -16.82 -12.64
C LEU A 258 8.01 -16.79 -14.18
N SER A 259 8.96 -17.51 -14.79
CA SER A 259 9.03 -17.63 -16.25
C SER A 259 7.80 -18.34 -16.84
N ARG A 260 7.31 -19.41 -16.22
CA ARG A 260 6.08 -20.08 -16.67
C ARG A 260 4.87 -19.16 -16.70
N TRP A 261 4.77 -18.25 -15.74
CA TRP A 261 3.65 -17.31 -15.68
C TRP A 261 3.81 -16.11 -16.62
N PHE A 262 5.02 -15.57 -16.76
CA PHE A 262 5.21 -14.22 -17.29
C PHE A 262 6.06 -14.13 -18.57
N ARG A 263 6.75 -15.18 -18.98
CA ARG A 263 7.55 -15.17 -20.21
C ARG A 263 6.66 -14.89 -21.42
N GLY A 264 7.06 -13.92 -22.24
CA GLY A 264 6.29 -13.50 -23.42
C GLY A 264 5.05 -12.68 -23.12
N LYS A 265 4.77 -12.37 -21.84
CA LYS A 265 3.66 -11.49 -21.43
C LYS A 265 4.15 -10.03 -21.29
N ASN A 266 3.24 -9.08 -21.35
CA ASN A 266 3.54 -7.65 -21.15
C ASN A 266 3.75 -7.33 -19.65
N VAL A 267 4.85 -7.86 -19.09
CA VAL A 267 5.17 -7.85 -17.67
C VAL A 267 6.62 -7.43 -17.43
N LEU A 268 6.85 -6.62 -16.41
CA LEU A 268 8.15 -6.28 -15.86
C LEU A 268 8.28 -6.85 -14.46
N ILE A 269 9.31 -7.65 -14.21
CA ILE A 269 9.67 -8.07 -12.85
C ILE A 269 10.48 -6.96 -12.18
N ASN A 270 9.94 -6.40 -11.12
CA ASN A 270 10.62 -5.40 -10.30
C ASN A 270 11.19 -6.11 -9.06
N LEU A 271 12.46 -6.50 -9.14
CA LEU A 271 13.15 -7.19 -8.06
C LEU A 271 13.55 -6.18 -6.98
N LEU A 272 13.08 -6.42 -5.76
CA LEU A 272 13.24 -5.54 -4.62
C LEU A 272 14.20 -6.16 -3.60
N GLN A 273 15.04 -5.30 -3.02
CA GLN A 273 15.78 -5.65 -1.81
C GLN A 273 14.87 -5.54 -0.60
N TYR A 274 14.95 -6.51 0.31
CA TYR A 274 14.31 -6.39 1.63
C TYR A 274 14.98 -5.26 2.43
N ASN A 275 14.17 -4.38 3.00
CA ASN A 275 14.64 -3.36 3.94
C ASN A 275 14.38 -3.86 5.35
N ASN A 276 15.38 -3.83 6.21
CA ASN A 276 15.25 -4.29 7.58
C ASN A 276 14.10 -3.57 8.29
N THR A 277 13.22 -4.36 8.89
CA THR A 277 12.07 -3.91 9.65
C THR A 277 12.14 -4.47 11.07
N LYS A 278 11.43 -3.85 12.02
CA LYS A 278 11.37 -4.35 13.40
C LYS A 278 10.50 -5.61 13.55
N CYS A 279 9.63 -5.87 12.58
CA CYS A 279 8.65 -6.97 12.65
C CYS A 279 9.15 -8.28 12.07
N PHE A 280 10.28 -8.28 11.36
CA PHE A 280 10.80 -9.47 10.70
C PHE A 280 12.33 -9.55 10.80
N ASP A 281 12.80 -10.53 11.54
CA ASP A 281 14.24 -10.77 11.74
C ASP A 281 14.79 -11.60 10.58
N MET A 282 15.15 -10.92 9.51
CA MET A 282 15.82 -11.51 8.34
C MET A 282 16.91 -10.56 7.85
N LYS A 283 18.01 -11.13 7.43
CA LYS A 283 19.08 -10.36 6.77
C LYS A 283 18.66 -9.97 5.36
N SER A 284 18.84 -8.70 5.02
CA SER A 284 18.68 -8.23 3.64
C SER A 284 19.60 -9.01 2.69
N PRO A 285 19.14 -9.35 1.47
CA PRO A 285 20.02 -9.90 0.46
C PRO A 285 21.15 -8.92 0.14
N ASN A 286 22.35 -9.44 -0.01
CA ASN A 286 23.47 -8.62 -0.48
C ASN A 286 23.36 -8.36 -2.00
N LYS A 287 24.20 -7.46 -2.51
CA LYS A 287 24.18 -7.08 -3.92
C LYS A 287 24.45 -8.26 -4.86
N GLN A 288 25.32 -9.20 -4.46
CA GLN A 288 25.65 -10.38 -5.28
C GLN A 288 24.44 -11.31 -5.39
N GLN A 289 23.71 -11.58 -4.30
CA GLN A 289 22.48 -12.37 -4.32
C GLN A 289 21.40 -11.75 -5.21
N LEU A 290 21.21 -10.43 -5.11
CA LEU A 290 20.26 -9.71 -5.98
C LEU A 290 20.63 -9.83 -7.45
N VAL A 291 21.90 -9.61 -7.80
CA VAL A 291 22.40 -9.72 -9.17
C VAL A 291 22.33 -11.16 -9.68
N ALA A 292 22.69 -12.14 -8.85
CA ALA A 292 22.62 -13.55 -9.21
C ALA A 292 21.17 -13.97 -9.55
N PHE A 293 20.21 -13.61 -8.69
CA PHE A 293 18.80 -13.94 -8.94
C PHE A 293 18.22 -13.16 -10.14
N LYS A 294 18.61 -11.90 -10.31
CA LYS A 294 18.26 -11.12 -11.52
C LYS A 294 18.74 -11.82 -12.78
N ASN A 295 20.03 -12.22 -12.84
CA ASN A 295 20.60 -12.89 -14.01
C ASN A 295 19.89 -14.22 -14.28
N LEU A 296 19.49 -14.94 -13.23
CA LEU A 296 18.72 -16.17 -13.36
C LEU A 296 17.36 -15.91 -14.01
N LEU A 297 16.61 -14.89 -13.55
CA LEU A 297 15.33 -14.49 -14.14
C LEU A 297 15.47 -14.07 -15.63
N GLU A 298 16.53 -13.33 -15.95
CA GLU A 298 16.81 -12.90 -17.33
C GLU A 298 17.15 -14.09 -18.24
N ARG A 299 17.91 -15.08 -17.76
CA ARG A 299 18.15 -16.34 -18.50
C ARG A 299 16.87 -17.14 -18.73
N GLU A 300 15.92 -17.07 -17.81
CA GLU A 300 14.59 -17.67 -17.97
C GLU A 300 13.66 -16.84 -18.91
N GLY A 301 14.18 -15.78 -19.52
CA GLY A 301 13.49 -14.98 -20.55
C GLY A 301 12.56 -13.91 -20.01
N LEU A 302 12.79 -13.41 -18.80
CA LEU A 302 12.00 -12.37 -18.16
C LEU A 302 12.67 -11.00 -18.28
N GLU A 303 11.86 -9.95 -18.46
CA GLU A 303 12.31 -8.56 -18.31
C GLU A 303 12.40 -8.21 -16.82
N VAL A 304 13.60 -7.86 -16.34
CA VAL A 304 13.86 -7.64 -14.90
C VAL A 304 14.53 -6.31 -14.65
N LYS A 305 14.03 -5.60 -13.63
CA LYS A 305 14.65 -4.38 -13.12
C LYS A 305 14.95 -4.53 -11.63
N LEU A 306 16.19 -4.23 -11.23
CA LEU A 306 16.52 -4.02 -9.82
C LEU A 306 16.03 -2.66 -9.40
N ARG A 307 15.20 -2.61 -8.36
CA ARG A 307 14.75 -1.36 -7.78
C ARG A 307 15.64 -0.99 -6.59
N GLU A 308 16.35 0.13 -6.72
CA GLU A 308 17.09 0.71 -5.61
C GLU A 308 16.15 1.08 -4.46
N SER A 309 16.52 0.69 -3.25
CA SER A 309 15.86 1.14 -2.04
C SER A 309 16.28 2.58 -1.72
N ARG A 310 15.30 3.44 -1.42
CA ARG A 310 15.51 4.85 -1.06
C ARG A 310 14.81 5.16 0.25
N GLY A 311 15.33 6.15 0.98
CA GLY A 311 14.72 6.58 2.24
C GLY A 311 14.99 5.68 3.45
N GLY A 312 15.85 4.66 3.33
CA GLY A 312 16.12 3.74 4.44
C GLY A 312 16.67 4.42 5.70
N LYS A 313 17.45 5.50 5.53
CA LYS A 313 18.01 6.27 6.66
C LYS A 313 16.96 6.94 7.55
N ILE A 314 15.81 7.31 6.97
CA ILE A 314 14.67 7.94 7.66
C ILE A 314 13.47 6.99 7.77
N LYS A 315 13.68 5.67 7.63
CA LYS A 315 12.62 4.66 7.64
C LYS A 315 11.47 4.99 6.70
N ALA A 316 11.81 5.43 5.49
CA ALA A 316 10.87 5.78 4.43
C ALA A 316 10.93 4.82 3.23
N ALA A 317 11.68 3.73 3.33
CA ALA A 317 11.74 2.72 2.29
C ALA A 317 10.51 1.80 2.33
N CYS A 318 10.29 1.05 1.24
CA CYS A 318 9.18 0.11 1.15
C CYS A 318 9.19 -0.88 2.31
N GLY A 319 8.03 -1.07 2.94
CA GLY A 319 7.84 -1.93 4.11
C GLY A 319 8.16 -1.27 5.46
N GLN A 320 8.73 -0.06 5.48
CA GLN A 320 9.17 0.60 6.72
C GLN A 320 8.18 1.66 7.25
N LEU A 321 7.12 1.97 6.53
CA LEU A 321 6.15 2.98 6.95
C LEU A 321 5.29 2.44 8.09
N VAL A 322 5.40 3.10 9.22
CA VAL A 322 4.55 2.87 10.39
C VAL A 322 4.56 4.14 11.23
N SER A 323 3.40 4.68 11.51
CA SER A 323 3.34 5.85 12.39
C SER A 323 3.61 5.43 13.84
N GLU A 324 4.73 5.88 14.38
CA GLU A 324 5.08 5.67 15.79
C GLU A 324 4.12 6.43 16.75
N HIS A 325 3.37 7.39 16.20
CA HIS A 325 2.35 8.16 16.94
C HIS A 325 1.04 7.40 17.17
N ASN A 326 0.81 6.29 16.46
CA ASN A 326 -0.42 5.51 16.61
C ASN A 326 -0.26 4.46 17.71
N LYS A 327 -1.23 4.41 18.64
CA LYS A 327 -1.36 3.26 19.53
C LYS A 327 -1.67 2.02 18.71
N LYS A 328 -1.24 0.84 19.15
CA LYS A 328 -1.57 -0.43 18.46
C LYS A 328 -3.08 -0.53 18.25
N GLY A 329 -3.46 -0.62 16.99
CA GLY A 329 -4.87 -0.73 16.61
C GLY A 329 -5.45 -2.05 17.06
N ARG A 330 -6.56 -1.98 17.81
CA ARG A 330 -7.44 -3.13 18.09
C ARG A 330 -8.70 -3.08 17.21
N GLY A 331 -8.63 -2.32 16.10
CA GLY A 331 -9.78 -2.12 15.23
C GLY A 331 -10.28 -3.44 14.63
N ALA A 332 -11.59 -3.63 14.66
CA ALA A 332 -12.23 -4.77 14.00
C ALA A 332 -11.93 -4.68 12.49
N VAL A 333 -11.49 -5.79 11.91
CA VAL A 333 -11.36 -5.92 10.45
C VAL A 333 -12.74 -5.66 9.84
N PRO A 334 -12.90 -4.72 8.89
CA PRO A 334 -14.18 -4.46 8.24
C PRO A 334 -14.83 -5.73 7.72
N SER A 335 -16.17 -5.81 7.74
CA SER A 335 -16.92 -7.01 7.36
C SER A 335 -16.57 -7.51 5.94
N ALA A 336 -16.35 -6.62 4.98
CA ALA A 336 -15.91 -6.97 3.63
C ALA A 336 -14.52 -7.63 3.62
N ILE A 337 -13.58 -7.11 4.39
CA ILE A 337 -12.23 -7.68 4.56
C ILE A 337 -12.31 -8.98 5.37
N ARG A 338 -13.19 -9.03 6.38
CA ARG A 338 -13.46 -10.23 7.18
C ARG A 338 -14.03 -11.36 6.34
N LEU A 339 -14.94 -11.07 5.42
CA LEU A 339 -15.50 -12.04 4.46
C LEU A 339 -14.44 -12.59 3.49
N ASP A 340 -13.52 -11.77 3.02
CA ASP A 340 -12.41 -12.22 2.18
C ASP A 340 -11.40 -13.07 2.99
N ILE A 341 -11.13 -12.70 4.24
CA ILE A 341 -10.28 -13.47 5.16
C ILE A 341 -10.97 -14.79 5.55
N GLU A 342 -12.29 -14.78 5.83
CA GLU A 342 -13.06 -15.98 6.22
C GLU A 342 -13.27 -16.94 5.05
N LYS A 343 -13.57 -16.44 3.85
CA LYS A 343 -13.56 -17.24 2.63
C LYS A 343 -12.18 -17.84 2.35
N SER A 344 -11.13 -17.11 2.73
CA SER A 344 -9.76 -17.55 2.69
C SER A 344 -9.45 -18.70 3.65
N ARG A 345 -10.05 -18.69 4.84
CA ARG A 345 -9.87 -19.75 5.86
C ARG A 345 -10.66 -21.01 5.56
N ASN A 346 -11.86 -20.87 5.00
CA ASN A 346 -12.77 -21.99 4.73
C ASN A 346 -12.40 -22.83 3.49
N ASN A 347 -11.55 -22.28 2.60
CA ASN A 347 -11.04 -22.99 1.42
C ASN A 347 -9.69 -23.68 1.62
N GLY A 348 -9.13 -23.62 2.81
CA GLY A 348 -7.87 -24.30 3.15
C GLY A 348 -7.86 -24.74 4.60
N THR A 349 -7.85 -26.04 4.84
CA THR A 349 -7.52 -26.65 6.12
C THR A 349 -6.10 -26.23 6.52
N VAL A 350 -5.97 -25.14 7.23
CA VAL A 350 -4.69 -24.69 7.80
C VAL A 350 -4.65 -25.14 9.24
N HIS A 351 -3.88 -26.20 9.50
CA HIS A 351 -3.40 -26.49 10.86
C HIS A 351 -2.67 -25.23 11.38
N SER A 352 -3.26 -24.63 12.40
CA SER A 352 -2.71 -23.49 13.13
C SER A 352 -1.51 -23.93 13.98
N ASN A 353 -0.32 -23.92 13.40
CA ASN A 353 0.93 -23.86 14.15
C ASN A 353 1.52 -22.45 14.01
N VAL A 354 0.87 -21.49 14.65
CA VAL A 354 1.50 -20.23 15.02
C VAL A 354 2.25 -20.50 16.32
N PRO A 355 3.57 -20.29 16.40
CA PRO A 355 4.26 -20.36 17.68
C PRO A 355 3.67 -19.31 18.60
N LYS A 356 3.05 -19.74 19.69
CA LYS A 356 2.66 -18.86 20.79
C LYS A 356 3.93 -18.19 21.29
N ASN A 357 3.98 -16.87 21.14
CA ASN A 357 5.02 -16.01 21.66
C ASN A 357 5.30 -16.36 23.13
N THR A 358 6.39 -17.02 23.39
CA THR A 358 7.00 -17.20 24.71
C THR A 358 7.57 -15.86 25.18
N ARG A 359 6.66 -14.98 25.63
CA ARG A 359 6.99 -13.84 26.49
C ARG A 359 6.33 -14.05 27.83
N LYS A 360 6.85 -15.03 28.56
CA LYS A 360 6.75 -15.15 30.05
C LYS A 360 7.80 -16.16 30.45
N GLU A 361 8.99 -15.69 30.76
CA GLU A 361 9.95 -16.30 31.68
C GLU A 361 11.27 -15.52 31.62
N ALA A 362 11.23 -14.27 32.11
CA ALA A 362 12.43 -13.52 32.45
C ALA A 362 12.16 -12.58 33.64
N HIS A 363 11.41 -13.07 34.66
CA HIS A 363 11.35 -12.44 35.95
C HIS A 363 11.04 -13.49 37.02
N LEU A 364 12.01 -14.36 37.31
CA LEU A 364 12.09 -15.10 38.57
C LEU A 364 13.43 -15.85 38.63
N ASN A 365 14.53 -15.13 38.80
CA ASN A 365 15.76 -15.65 39.37
C ASN A 365 16.73 -14.51 39.71
N LYS A 366 16.27 -13.65 40.61
CA LYS A 366 17.14 -12.78 41.40
C LYS A 366 16.57 -12.69 42.80
N LYS A 367 16.70 -13.76 43.57
CA LYS A 367 16.69 -13.80 45.06
C LYS A 367 16.91 -15.24 45.48
N LYS A 368 18.18 -15.63 45.64
CA LYS A 368 18.71 -16.57 46.60
C LYS A 368 20.17 -16.79 46.28
N GLY A 369 21.02 -16.29 47.11
CA GLY A 369 22.48 -16.46 46.98
C GLY A 369 23.21 -15.45 47.86
N LYS A 370 22.87 -15.38 49.13
CA LYS A 370 23.77 -14.85 50.18
C LYS A 370 23.90 -15.92 51.24
N SER A 371 25.12 -16.13 51.64
CA SER A 371 25.68 -16.92 52.74
C SER A 371 26.14 -18.32 52.33
N GLN A 372 27.39 -18.51 52.22
CA GLN A 372 28.24 -19.02 53.28
C GLN A 372 29.69 -18.81 52.93
N LYS A 373 30.40 -18.23 53.88
CA LYS A 373 31.85 -18.18 54.01
C LYS A 373 32.40 -19.54 54.46
N ASN A 374 33.64 -19.72 54.18
CA ASN A 374 34.75 -20.30 54.92
C ASN A 374 35.30 -21.65 54.43
N ASP A 375 36.65 -21.52 54.33
CA ASP A 375 37.71 -22.50 54.68
C ASP A 375 38.06 -23.56 53.62
N ILE A 376 39.13 -23.41 52.96
CA ILE A 376 40.56 -23.75 53.13
C ILE A 376 41.30 -23.31 51.88
#